data_713d5b6659000ff89e351a23ecc67f83
#
_entry.id   713d5b6659000ff89e351a23ecc67f83
#
_cell.length_a   1.000
_cell.length_b   1.000
_cell.length_c   1.000
_cell.angle_alpha   90.00
_cell.angle_beta   90.00
_cell.angle_gamma   90.00
#
_symmetry.space_group_name_H-M   'P 1'
#
loop_
_entity.id
_entity.type
_entity.pdbx_description
1 polymer ?
#
loop_
_entity_poly.entity_id
_entity_poly.type
_entity_poly.pdbx_seq_one_letter_code
_entity_poly.pdbx_strand_id
1 'polypeptide(L)'
;MRNIFIILFCFPFFINAQSWKDLKKAAKKVNKELINTNPFSEEEAANALKETLKKGTEKGVNVLSIRNGYFGNPKVKIPFPKNATKVSEKLKQIGMQKQVDEVVLSINRAAEDAAVLAKPIFVGAIKKM
;
A
#
# COMPACT_ATOMS: atom_id res chain seq x y z
N MET A 1 -17.72 -63.80 -23.47
CA MET A 1 -18.70 -62.70 -23.64
C MET A 1 -19.41 -62.51 -22.31
N ARG A 2 -19.01 -61.51 -21.55
CA ARG A 2 -19.60 -61.24 -20.25
C ARG A 2 -19.76 -59.72 -20.11
N ASN A 3 -21.02 -59.28 -20.32
CA ASN A 3 -21.44 -57.87 -20.23
C ASN A 3 -21.40 -57.43 -18.77
N ILE A 4 -20.53 -56.48 -18.44
CA ILE A 4 -20.55 -55.77 -17.16
C ILE A 4 -21.37 -54.52 -17.33
N PHE A 5 -22.57 -54.54 -16.78
CA PHE A 5 -23.45 -53.35 -16.66
C PHE A 5 -22.91 -52.45 -15.53
N ILE A 6 -22.32 -51.32 -15.90
CA ILE A 6 -21.96 -50.28 -14.95
C ILE A 6 -23.21 -49.42 -14.72
N ILE A 7 -23.88 -49.66 -13.58
CA ILE A 7 -24.97 -48.78 -13.08
C ILE A 7 -24.32 -47.53 -12.52
N LEU A 8 -24.41 -46.42 -13.29
CA LEU A 8 -24.01 -45.11 -12.85
C LEU A 8 -25.06 -44.57 -11.84
N PHE A 9 -24.73 -44.65 -10.56
CA PHE A 9 -25.59 -44.14 -9.47
C PHE A 9 -25.49 -42.60 -9.42
N CYS A 10 -26.36 -41.91 -10.17
CA CYS A 10 -26.55 -40.46 -10.05
C CYS A 10 -27.19 -40.14 -8.71
N PHE A 11 -26.38 -39.76 -7.72
CA PHE A 11 -26.87 -39.23 -6.45
C PHE A 11 -27.22 -37.76 -6.66
N PRO A 12 -28.50 -37.33 -6.57
CA PRO A 12 -28.81 -35.91 -6.63
C PRO A 12 -28.40 -35.26 -5.31
N PHE A 13 -27.33 -34.45 -5.36
CA PHE A 13 -26.97 -33.56 -4.27
C PHE A 13 -28.07 -32.48 -4.15
N PHE A 14 -29.11 -32.75 -3.36
CA PHE A 14 -30.02 -31.74 -2.88
C PHE A 14 -29.25 -30.80 -1.92
N ILE A 15 -28.63 -29.75 -2.46
CA ILE A 15 -28.09 -28.66 -1.64
C ILE A 15 -29.29 -27.89 -1.08
N ASN A 16 -29.63 -28.18 0.18
CA ASN A 16 -30.67 -27.50 0.91
C ASN A 16 -30.40 -25.99 0.98
N ALA A 17 -31.25 -25.20 0.31
CA ALA A 17 -31.22 -23.72 0.37
C ALA A 17 -31.38 -23.17 1.82
N GLN A 18 -31.78 -24.00 2.76
CA GLN A 18 -31.84 -23.73 4.20
C GLN A 18 -30.45 -23.46 4.79
N SER A 19 -29.41 -24.19 4.34
CA SER A 19 -28.04 -24.09 4.83
C SER A 19 -27.41 -22.70 4.57
N TRP A 20 -27.75 -22.06 3.45
CA TRP A 20 -27.23 -20.72 3.13
C TRP A 20 -27.83 -19.60 4.01
N LYS A 21 -29.10 -19.76 4.45
CA LYS A 21 -29.75 -18.80 5.35
C LYS A 21 -29.15 -18.90 6.76
N ASP A 22 -28.83 -20.11 7.20
CA ASP A 22 -28.21 -20.34 8.51
C ASP A 22 -26.76 -19.89 8.54
N LEU A 23 -26.01 -20.08 7.43
CA LEU A 23 -24.64 -19.55 7.27
C LEU A 23 -24.64 -18.02 7.29
N LYS A 24 -25.58 -17.37 6.59
CA LYS A 24 -25.72 -15.90 6.62
C LYS A 24 -26.13 -15.38 8.00
N LYS A 25 -26.99 -16.08 8.73
CA LYS A 25 -27.36 -15.73 10.11
C LYS A 25 -26.18 -15.90 11.06
N ALA A 26 -25.42 -16.99 10.95
CA ALA A 26 -24.22 -17.24 11.73
C ALA A 26 -23.13 -16.19 11.45
N ALA A 27 -22.86 -15.88 10.19
CA ALA A 27 -21.92 -14.83 9.80
C ALA A 27 -22.34 -13.44 10.31
N LYS A 28 -23.66 -13.13 10.27
CA LYS A 28 -24.18 -11.87 10.78
C LYS A 28 -24.13 -11.77 12.31
N LYS A 29 -24.29 -12.91 13.01
CA LYS A 29 -24.18 -13.00 14.47
C LYS A 29 -22.73 -12.86 14.92
N VAL A 30 -21.80 -13.56 14.25
CA VAL A 30 -20.35 -13.44 14.51
C VAL A 30 -19.86 -12.02 14.24
N ASN A 31 -20.30 -11.40 13.13
CA ASN A 31 -19.92 -10.02 12.82
C ASN A 31 -20.48 -9.02 13.84
N LYS A 32 -21.71 -9.24 14.36
CA LYS A 32 -22.32 -8.42 15.41
C LYS A 32 -21.65 -8.62 16.78
N GLU A 33 -21.24 -9.84 17.11
CA GLU A 33 -20.47 -10.13 18.32
C GLU A 33 -19.04 -9.56 18.26
N LEU A 34 -18.37 -9.66 17.10
CA LEU A 34 -17.04 -9.06 16.89
C LEU A 34 -17.06 -7.52 16.94
N ILE A 35 -18.16 -6.90 16.50
CA ILE A 35 -18.32 -5.43 16.58
C ILE A 35 -18.66 -5.00 18.01
N ASN A 36 -19.42 -5.82 18.76
CA ASN A 36 -19.79 -5.51 20.15
C ASN A 36 -18.71 -5.90 21.19
N THR A 37 -17.72 -6.68 20.80
CA THR A 37 -16.55 -7.02 21.64
C THR A 37 -15.31 -6.26 21.16
N ASN A 38 -15.46 -4.99 20.80
CA ASN A 38 -14.28 -4.16 20.59
C ASN A 38 -13.68 -3.89 22.00
N PRO A 39 -12.59 -4.57 22.38
CA PRO A 39 -12.01 -4.44 23.73
C PRO A 39 -11.38 -3.06 23.94
N PHE A 40 -11.35 -2.23 22.90
CA PHE A 40 -10.76 -0.90 22.89
C PHE A 40 -11.86 0.17 22.79
N SER A 41 -11.76 1.19 23.60
CA SER A 41 -12.56 2.40 23.45
C SER A 41 -12.21 3.12 22.13
N GLU A 42 -13.12 3.95 21.63
CA GLU A 42 -12.85 4.78 20.44
C GLU A 42 -11.61 5.66 20.63
N GLU A 43 -11.40 6.15 21.84
CA GLU A 43 -10.25 6.95 22.21
C GLU A 43 -8.94 6.14 22.16
N GLU A 44 -8.95 4.92 22.69
CA GLU A 44 -7.78 4.02 22.62
C GLU A 44 -7.44 3.65 21.18
N ALA A 45 -8.45 3.37 20.34
CA ALA A 45 -8.27 3.09 18.93
C ALA A 45 -7.69 4.31 18.18
N ALA A 46 -8.20 5.51 18.46
CA ALA A 46 -7.69 6.76 17.89
C ALA A 46 -6.24 7.03 18.31
N ASN A 47 -5.91 6.81 19.58
CA ASN A 47 -4.55 7.00 20.09
C ASN A 47 -3.57 5.99 19.48
N ALA A 48 -3.97 4.72 19.36
CA ALA A 48 -3.17 3.68 18.71
C ALA A 48 -2.91 4.00 17.23
N LEU A 49 -3.93 4.52 16.52
CA LEU A 49 -3.79 4.96 15.13
C LEU A 49 -2.80 6.12 15.02
N LYS A 50 -2.94 7.16 15.85
CA LYS A 50 -2.01 8.31 15.87
C LYS A 50 -0.57 7.87 16.14
N GLU A 51 -0.36 6.98 17.10
CA GLU A 51 0.97 6.46 17.41
C GLU A 51 1.56 5.66 16.25
N THR A 52 0.75 4.81 15.61
CA THR A 52 1.14 4.03 14.43
C THR A 52 1.53 4.93 13.27
N LEU A 53 0.72 5.95 12.97
CA LEU A 53 1.00 6.94 11.92
C LEU A 53 2.28 7.72 12.22
N LYS A 54 2.50 8.12 13.47
CA LYS A 54 3.72 8.80 13.89
C LYS A 54 4.95 7.92 13.67
N LYS A 55 4.93 6.68 14.17
CA LYS A 55 6.02 5.71 13.98
C LYS A 55 6.27 5.41 12.49
N GLY A 56 5.21 5.25 11.71
CA GLY A 56 5.28 5.05 10.26
C GLY A 56 5.94 6.23 9.54
N THR A 57 5.54 7.46 9.89
CA THR A 57 6.13 8.69 9.36
C THR A 57 7.61 8.80 9.70
N GLU A 58 7.97 8.58 10.95
CA GLU A 58 9.38 8.62 11.40
C GLU A 58 10.23 7.60 10.67
N LYS A 59 9.75 6.37 10.56
CA LYS A 59 10.45 5.30 9.82
C LYS A 59 10.57 5.63 8.33
N GLY A 60 9.50 6.12 7.71
CA GLY A 60 9.49 6.53 6.31
C GLY A 60 10.51 7.65 6.03
N VAL A 61 10.50 8.70 6.84
CA VAL A 61 11.47 9.80 6.72
C VAL A 61 12.90 9.29 6.89
N ASN A 62 13.18 8.46 7.89
CA ASN A 62 14.52 7.93 8.13
C ASN A 62 15.06 7.12 6.94
N VAL A 63 14.19 6.42 6.20
CA VAL A 63 14.56 5.66 5.00
C VAL A 63 14.77 6.58 3.79
N LEU A 64 13.96 7.62 3.67
CA LEU A 64 13.94 8.49 2.49
C LEU A 64 14.97 9.63 2.57
N SER A 65 15.32 10.09 3.78
CA SER A 65 16.23 11.21 4.00
C SER A 65 17.71 10.85 3.90
N ILE A 66 18.04 9.58 3.83
CA ILE A 66 19.44 9.15 3.66
C ILE A 66 19.88 9.28 2.20
N ARG A 67 21.19 9.32 1.98
CA ARG A 67 21.74 9.32 0.63
C ARG A 67 21.26 8.09 -0.16
N ASN A 68 20.71 8.30 -1.34
CA ASN A 68 20.05 7.30 -2.18
C ASN A 68 18.69 6.79 -1.64
N GLY A 69 18.10 7.42 -0.66
CA GLY A 69 16.76 7.10 -0.17
C GLY A 69 15.66 7.29 -1.24
N TYR A 70 15.79 8.34 -2.05
CA TYR A 70 14.99 8.55 -3.27
C TYR A 70 15.71 8.03 -4.52
N PHE A 71 16.91 8.50 -4.78
CA PHE A 71 17.62 8.19 -6.02
C PHE A 71 17.88 6.70 -6.23
N GLY A 72 18.26 5.98 -5.19
CA GLY A 72 18.54 4.54 -5.22
C GLY A 72 17.31 3.64 -5.07
N ASN A 73 16.15 4.19 -4.77
CA ASN A 73 14.93 3.42 -4.54
C ASN A 73 13.96 3.54 -5.73
N PRO A 74 13.81 2.51 -6.57
CA PRO A 74 13.01 2.57 -7.78
C PRO A 74 11.52 2.84 -7.53
N LYS A 75 11.01 2.59 -6.30
CA LYS A 75 9.61 2.82 -5.94
C LYS A 75 9.26 4.29 -5.74
N VAL A 76 10.24 5.11 -5.36
CA VAL A 76 10.04 6.52 -5.02
C VAL A 76 10.95 7.46 -5.79
N LYS A 77 11.87 6.94 -6.60
CA LYS A 77 12.78 7.73 -7.44
C LYS A 77 11.99 8.68 -8.33
N ILE A 78 12.33 9.96 -8.26
CA ILE A 78 11.73 11.01 -9.09
C ILE A 78 12.43 10.98 -10.46
N PRO A 79 11.71 10.65 -11.54
CA PRO A 79 12.27 10.64 -12.89
C PRO A 79 12.44 12.07 -13.43
N PHE A 80 13.01 12.19 -14.62
CA PHE A 80 13.03 13.47 -15.36
C PHE A 80 11.59 13.96 -15.59
N PRO A 81 11.30 15.29 -15.44
CA PRO A 81 9.94 15.82 -15.56
C PRO A 81 9.25 15.45 -16.87
N LYS A 82 8.02 14.94 -16.79
CA LYS A 82 7.28 14.45 -17.97
C LYS A 82 7.04 15.52 -19.02
N ASN A 83 6.79 16.77 -18.61
CA ASN A 83 6.60 17.91 -19.50
C ASN A 83 7.86 18.33 -20.24
N ALA A 84 9.03 17.89 -19.79
CA ALA A 84 10.33 18.16 -20.40
C ALA A 84 10.98 16.93 -21.08
N THR A 85 10.25 15.84 -21.26
CA THR A 85 10.77 14.59 -21.85
C THR A 85 11.38 14.81 -23.23
N LYS A 86 10.70 15.60 -24.10
CA LYS A 86 11.23 15.94 -25.43
C LYS A 86 12.57 16.68 -25.39
N VAL A 87 12.77 17.50 -24.34
CA VAL A 87 14.05 18.21 -24.13
C VAL A 87 15.14 17.21 -23.74
N SER A 88 14.84 16.29 -22.81
CA SER A 88 15.80 15.27 -22.39
C SER A 88 16.20 14.35 -23.53
N GLU A 89 15.26 13.97 -24.41
CA GLU A 89 15.55 13.15 -25.59
C GLU A 89 16.48 13.86 -26.57
N LYS A 90 16.24 15.14 -26.85
CA LYS A 90 17.10 15.95 -27.71
C LYS A 90 18.50 16.12 -27.12
N LEU A 91 18.60 16.38 -25.82
CA LEU A 91 19.88 16.47 -25.12
C LEU A 91 20.69 15.17 -25.22
N LYS A 92 20.02 14.04 -25.07
CA LYS A 92 20.62 12.71 -25.20
C LYS A 92 21.15 12.48 -26.64
N GLN A 93 20.36 12.86 -27.66
CA GLN A 93 20.75 12.73 -29.08
C GLN A 93 22.01 13.51 -29.42
N ILE A 94 22.28 14.65 -28.77
CA ILE A 94 23.49 15.46 -28.98
C ILE A 94 24.60 15.11 -27.98
N GLY A 95 24.50 13.96 -27.28
CA GLY A 95 25.58 13.48 -26.41
C GLY A 95 25.55 14.06 -24.98
N MET A 96 24.50 14.80 -24.60
CA MET A 96 24.36 15.43 -23.27
C MET A 96 23.59 14.52 -22.26
N GLN A 97 23.76 13.20 -22.34
CA GLN A 97 23.15 12.23 -21.42
C GLN A 97 23.53 12.52 -19.96
N LYS A 98 24.81 12.85 -19.72
CA LYS A 98 25.34 13.12 -18.39
C LYS A 98 24.59 14.26 -17.70
N GLN A 99 24.30 15.34 -18.43
CA GLN A 99 23.57 16.50 -17.89
C GLN A 99 22.13 16.14 -17.53
N VAL A 100 21.47 15.28 -18.34
CA VAL A 100 20.12 14.78 -18.03
C VAL A 100 20.12 13.94 -16.75
N ASP A 101 21.13 13.10 -16.58
CA ASP A 101 21.28 12.24 -15.39
C ASP A 101 21.61 13.08 -14.14
N GLU A 102 22.40 14.14 -14.27
CA GLU A 102 22.70 15.10 -13.20
C GLU A 102 21.44 15.85 -12.73
N VAL A 103 20.53 16.22 -13.63
CA VAL A 103 19.24 16.82 -13.28
C VAL A 103 18.40 15.84 -12.45
N VAL A 104 18.28 14.59 -12.89
CA VAL A 104 17.55 13.56 -12.13
C VAL A 104 18.18 13.34 -10.76
N LEU A 105 19.50 13.27 -10.69
CA LEU A 105 20.21 13.14 -9.42
C LEU A 105 19.94 14.32 -8.50
N SER A 106 20.04 15.55 -9.00
CA SER A 106 19.82 16.78 -8.23
C SER A 106 18.42 16.86 -7.63
N ILE A 107 17.38 16.55 -8.43
CA ILE A 107 15.99 16.53 -7.96
C ILE A 107 15.81 15.52 -6.82
N ASN A 108 16.38 14.34 -6.95
CA ASN A 108 16.27 13.30 -5.92
C ASN A 108 17.06 13.66 -4.64
N ARG A 109 18.23 14.32 -4.77
CA ARG A 109 18.97 14.84 -3.61
C ARG A 109 18.18 15.92 -2.87
N ALA A 110 17.57 16.84 -3.60
CA ALA A 110 16.70 17.85 -2.99
C ALA A 110 15.50 17.21 -2.26
N ALA A 111 14.93 16.12 -2.79
CA ALA A 111 13.86 15.38 -2.12
C ALA A 111 14.35 14.67 -0.84
N GLU A 112 15.57 14.10 -0.86
CA GLU A 112 16.21 13.49 0.31
C GLU A 112 16.40 14.53 1.44
N ASP A 113 16.90 15.70 1.10
CA ASP A 113 17.10 16.81 2.04
C ASP A 113 15.77 17.35 2.57
N ALA A 114 14.76 17.52 1.69
CA ALA A 114 13.44 17.99 2.07
C ALA A 114 12.68 17.00 3.00
N ALA A 115 12.94 15.71 2.89
CA ALA A 115 12.28 14.69 3.71
C ALA A 115 12.53 14.92 5.22
N VAL A 116 13.71 15.38 5.61
CA VAL A 116 14.02 15.71 7.01
C VAL A 116 13.12 16.84 7.50
N LEU A 117 12.95 17.88 6.70
CA LEU A 117 12.13 19.07 7.04
C LEU A 117 10.65 18.76 7.08
N ALA A 118 10.18 17.77 6.33
CA ALA A 118 8.79 17.35 6.30
C ALA A 118 8.36 16.60 7.58
N LYS A 119 9.29 15.95 8.29
CA LYS A 119 8.98 15.15 9.50
C LYS A 119 8.17 15.90 10.55
N PRO A 120 8.60 17.08 11.05
CA PRO A 120 7.84 17.80 12.08
C PRO A 120 6.46 18.23 11.59
N ILE A 121 6.29 18.53 10.30
CA ILE A 121 5.03 18.93 9.70
C ILE A 121 4.02 17.78 9.75
N PHE A 122 4.42 16.59 9.31
CA PHE A 122 3.56 15.40 9.34
C PHE A 122 3.22 14.99 10.77
N VAL A 123 4.21 14.93 11.67
CA VAL A 123 3.98 14.60 13.08
C VAL A 123 3.05 15.61 13.75
N GLY A 124 3.20 16.90 13.43
CA GLY A 124 2.33 17.97 13.91
C GLY A 124 0.88 17.81 13.43
N ALA A 125 0.68 17.44 12.16
CA ALA A 125 -0.65 17.18 11.60
C ALA A 125 -1.31 15.96 12.26
N ILE A 126 -0.58 14.85 12.43
CA ILE A 126 -1.08 13.63 13.09
C ILE A 126 -1.53 13.91 14.54
N LYS A 127 -0.79 14.74 15.28
CA LYS A 127 -1.18 15.11 16.65
C LYS A 127 -2.49 15.89 16.72
N LYS A 128 -2.82 16.67 15.68
CA LYS A 128 -4.03 17.48 15.61
C LYS A 128 -5.27 16.72 15.14
N MET A 129 -5.12 15.51 14.61
CA MET A 129 -6.23 14.61 14.29
C MET A 129 -6.95 14.18 15.57
#